data_af4e84d9746c2c2db3ed077f4f2bc653
#
_entry.id   af4e84d9746c2c2db3ed077f4f2bc653
#
_cell.length_a   1.000
_cell.length_b   1.000
_cell.length_c   1.000
_cell.angle_alpha   90.00
_cell.angle_beta   90.00
_cell.angle_gamma   90.00
#
_symmetry.space_group_name_H-M   'P 1'
#
loop_
_entity.id
_entity.type
_entity.pdbx_description
1 polymer ?
#
loop_
_entity_poly.entity_id
_entity_poly.type
_entity_poly.pdbx_seq_one_letter_code
_entity_poly.pdbx_strand_id
1 'polypeptide(L)'
;MRVLGIDTSNYTTSAAIADESGFRQNRKILSVGKGECGLRQSNALFLHTVNLPEIMRALSPMEKIDAVAYSAYTREVEGSYMPCVIAGKAVAESTAAVLGVPVYRFSHQAGHLMAAVKTCGNEEIGKGEFLAFHASGGTTEMLHAAPDETIGFTADIVGRTLDISVGQLVDRVGVMLGLTFPCGGELEKMAMRSTLKKPPMKLSLKEGNCNLSGAENAAQKMLARGDDPCDIARFAILFAAKNILAMSEAARETYPDLPIVYAGGVMRNAIIKDILAKSLPNVWFADTELSSDNAVGTAYLGLERHKREVEK
;
A
#
# COMPACT_ATOMS: atom_id res chain seq x y z
N MET A 1 8.46 10.09 23.25
CA MET A 1 9.35 10.53 22.15
C MET A 1 8.51 10.87 20.92
N ARG A 2 8.98 11.79 20.08
CA ARG A 2 8.20 12.26 18.93
C ARG A 2 9.06 12.36 17.68
N VAL A 3 8.64 11.73 16.57
CA VAL A 3 9.43 11.64 15.34
C VAL A 3 8.66 12.23 14.17
N LEU A 4 9.34 13.08 13.40
CA LEU A 4 8.86 13.60 12.13
C LEU A 4 9.25 12.64 11.01
N GLY A 5 8.27 12.08 10.29
CA GLY A 5 8.46 11.30 9.08
C GLY A 5 8.18 12.11 7.82
N ILE A 6 8.96 11.90 6.76
CA ILE A 6 8.78 12.53 5.45
C ILE A 6 8.85 11.46 4.35
N ASP A 7 7.89 11.47 3.43
CA ASP A 7 7.87 10.58 2.27
C ASP A 7 7.52 11.36 0.99
N THR A 8 8.38 11.22 -0.03
CA THR A 8 8.21 11.77 -1.38
C THR A 8 8.55 10.72 -2.45
N SER A 9 8.33 9.44 -2.13
CA SER A 9 8.83 8.32 -2.95
C SER A 9 8.00 8.01 -4.17
N ASN A 10 6.80 8.60 -4.33
CA ASN A 10 5.90 8.27 -5.43
C ASN A 10 5.02 9.48 -5.80
N TYR A 11 3.71 9.31 -5.90
CA TYR A 11 2.76 10.36 -6.31
C TYR A 11 2.19 11.19 -5.16
N THR A 12 2.67 11.01 -3.94
CA THR A 12 2.15 11.73 -2.78
C THR A 12 3.27 12.40 -1.99
N THR A 13 3.22 13.72 -1.87
CA THR A 13 4.03 14.46 -0.91
C THR A 13 3.39 14.27 0.46
N SER A 14 4.10 13.70 1.43
CA SER A 14 3.56 13.48 2.76
C SER A 14 4.56 13.74 3.88
N ALA A 15 4.05 14.21 5.01
CA ALA A 15 4.77 14.27 6.27
C ALA A 15 3.83 13.86 7.41
N ALA A 16 4.40 13.24 8.44
CA ALA A 16 3.68 12.81 9.62
C ALA A 16 4.51 13.01 10.87
N ILE A 17 3.86 13.21 12.00
CA ILE A 17 4.49 13.19 13.32
C ILE A 17 3.86 12.01 14.07
N ALA A 18 4.70 11.10 14.58
CA ALA A 18 4.28 9.95 15.37
C ALA A 18 4.91 9.98 16.76
N ASP A 19 4.14 9.56 17.75
CA ASP A 19 4.57 9.29 19.11
C ASP A 19 3.83 8.06 19.68
N GLU A 20 3.99 7.77 20.98
CA GLU A 20 3.35 6.65 21.65
C GLU A 20 1.82 6.76 21.71
N SER A 21 1.27 7.96 21.58
CA SER A 21 -0.18 8.21 21.65
C SER A 21 -0.89 8.12 20.30
N GLY A 22 -0.12 8.13 19.20
CA GLY A 22 -0.65 8.07 17.84
C GLY A 22 0.13 8.91 16.85
N PHE A 23 -0.55 9.39 15.82
CA PHE A 23 0.07 10.18 14.76
C PHE A 23 -0.82 11.33 14.29
N ARG A 24 -0.18 12.33 13.69
CA ARG A 24 -0.80 13.36 12.84
C ARG A 24 -0.11 13.35 11.49
N GLN A 25 -0.85 13.48 10.42
CA GLN A 25 -0.28 13.54 9.07
C GLN A 25 -0.91 14.64 8.23
N ASN A 26 -0.15 15.11 7.26
CA ASN A 26 -0.67 15.85 6.13
C ASN A 26 -0.05 15.31 4.83
N ARG A 27 -0.85 15.30 3.76
CA ARG A 27 -0.42 14.75 2.47
C ARG A 27 -1.12 15.43 1.31
N LYS A 28 -0.45 15.46 0.15
CA LYS A 28 -0.96 16.04 -1.08
C LYS A 28 -0.53 15.20 -2.27
N ILE A 29 -1.52 14.72 -3.02
CA ILE A 29 -1.29 13.95 -4.24
C ILE A 29 -0.76 14.90 -5.33
N LEU A 30 0.24 14.46 -6.07
CA LEU A 30 0.76 15.20 -7.22
C LEU A 30 -0.26 15.19 -8.35
N SER A 31 -0.49 16.36 -8.94
CA SER A 31 -1.37 16.45 -10.11
C SER A 31 -0.67 15.92 -11.36
N VAL A 32 -1.33 15.00 -12.05
CA VAL A 32 -0.93 14.52 -13.38
C VAL A 32 -1.74 15.29 -14.43
N GLY A 33 -1.10 15.76 -15.49
CA GLY A 33 -1.75 16.50 -16.57
C GLY A 33 -2.84 15.66 -17.26
N LYS A 34 -3.89 16.31 -17.77
CA LYS A 34 -4.93 15.61 -18.55
C LYS A 34 -4.30 14.92 -19.76
N GLY A 35 -4.49 13.60 -19.87
CA GLY A 35 -3.95 12.77 -20.96
C GLY A 35 -2.53 12.24 -20.73
N GLU A 36 -1.90 12.53 -19.60
CA GLU A 36 -0.62 11.93 -19.23
C GLU A 36 -0.83 10.65 -18.41
N CYS A 37 -0.02 9.62 -18.69
CA CYS A 37 -0.06 8.33 -17.98
C CYS A 37 0.85 8.29 -16.75
N GLY A 38 1.47 9.42 -16.35
CA GLY A 38 2.38 9.52 -15.22
C GLY A 38 3.23 10.79 -15.24
N LEU A 39 4.06 10.98 -14.23
CA LEU A 39 4.98 12.12 -14.12
C LEU A 39 6.42 11.68 -14.42
N ARG A 40 7.15 12.54 -15.14
CA ARG A 40 8.61 12.41 -15.18
C ARG A 40 9.18 12.64 -13.79
N GLN A 41 10.25 11.93 -13.42
CA GLN A 41 10.87 12.04 -12.11
C GLN A 41 11.30 13.46 -11.74
N SER A 42 11.78 14.25 -12.71
CA SER A 42 12.11 15.66 -12.51
C SER A 42 10.88 16.52 -12.15
N ASN A 43 9.73 16.25 -12.79
CA ASN A 43 8.49 16.95 -12.49
C ASN A 43 7.96 16.55 -11.11
N ALA A 44 8.04 15.27 -10.76
CA ALA A 44 7.67 14.79 -9.42
C ALA A 44 8.55 15.44 -8.35
N LEU A 45 9.88 15.47 -8.54
CA LEU A 45 10.82 16.15 -7.64
C LEU A 45 10.46 17.62 -7.45
N PHE A 46 10.18 18.34 -8.53
CA PHE A 46 9.77 19.75 -8.49
C PHE A 46 8.48 19.93 -7.68
N LEU A 47 7.45 19.15 -7.98
CA LEU A 47 6.16 19.23 -7.30
C LEU A 47 6.27 18.88 -5.81
N HIS A 48 7.05 17.87 -5.44
CA HIS A 48 7.32 17.58 -4.05
C HIS A 48 8.00 18.75 -3.33
N THR A 49 9.00 19.35 -3.97
CA THR A 49 9.70 20.52 -3.41
C THR A 49 8.75 21.71 -3.17
N VAL A 50 7.81 21.94 -4.09
CA VAL A 50 6.78 23.00 -3.96
C VAL A 50 5.78 22.67 -2.85
N ASN A 51 5.37 21.41 -2.72
CA ASN A 51 4.35 21.01 -1.77
C ASN A 51 4.86 20.89 -0.31
N LEU A 52 6.12 20.48 -0.12
CA LEU A 52 6.66 20.21 1.23
C LEU A 52 6.49 21.37 2.23
N PRO A 53 6.73 22.65 1.89
CA PRO A 53 6.53 23.75 2.83
C PRO A 53 5.06 23.90 3.28
N GLU A 54 4.09 23.62 2.40
CA GLU A 54 2.66 23.65 2.74
C GLU A 54 2.32 22.49 3.68
N ILE A 55 2.76 21.28 3.33
CA ILE A 55 2.56 20.05 4.12
C ILE A 55 3.14 20.20 5.53
N MET A 56 4.37 20.71 5.64
CA MET A 56 5.04 20.92 6.93
C MET A 56 4.31 21.97 7.79
N ARG A 57 3.87 23.09 7.20
CA ARG A 57 3.10 24.11 7.93
C ARG A 57 1.79 23.60 8.48
N ALA A 58 1.10 22.72 7.75
CA ALA A 58 -0.16 22.15 8.20
C ALA A 58 -0.02 21.18 9.38
N LEU A 59 1.20 20.69 9.67
CA LEU A 59 1.49 19.93 10.89
C LEU A 59 1.79 20.83 12.11
N SER A 60 1.89 22.15 11.92
CA SER A 60 2.14 23.10 13.02
C SER A 60 0.89 23.30 13.90
N PRO A 61 1.03 23.65 15.20
CA PRO A 61 2.30 23.78 15.89
C PRO A 61 2.97 22.44 16.11
N MET A 62 4.26 22.38 15.83
CA MET A 62 5.07 21.21 16.15
C MET A 62 5.59 21.38 17.57
N GLU A 63 5.26 20.43 18.43
CA GLU A 63 5.96 20.29 19.71
C GLU A 63 7.37 19.77 19.46
N LYS A 64 8.16 19.63 20.52
CA LYS A 64 9.54 19.13 20.41
C LYS A 64 9.61 17.84 19.57
N ILE A 65 10.45 17.85 18.56
CA ILE A 65 10.79 16.68 17.73
C ILE A 65 12.11 16.11 18.26
N ASP A 66 12.14 14.82 18.51
CA ASP A 66 13.30 14.12 19.08
C ASP A 66 14.14 13.43 17.99
N ALA A 67 13.54 13.11 16.82
CA ALA A 67 14.25 12.57 15.65
C ALA A 67 13.47 12.87 14.36
N VAL A 68 14.15 12.74 13.22
CA VAL A 68 13.55 12.83 11.88
C VAL A 68 13.77 11.51 11.14
N ALA A 69 12.79 11.09 10.35
CA ALA A 69 12.90 9.92 9.48
C ALA A 69 12.42 10.25 8.06
N TYR A 70 12.97 9.60 7.04
CA TYR A 70 12.52 9.79 5.66
C TYR A 70 12.64 8.53 4.81
N SER A 71 11.81 8.44 3.77
CA SER A 71 11.92 7.41 2.75
C SER A 71 13.04 7.79 1.78
N ALA A 72 14.12 6.99 1.76
CA ALA A 72 15.34 7.25 1.00
C ALA A 72 15.36 6.54 -0.36
N TYR A 73 14.61 5.45 -0.50
CA TYR A 73 14.52 4.60 -1.68
C TYR A 73 13.21 3.80 -1.65
N THR A 74 12.88 3.12 -2.76
CA THR A 74 11.58 2.43 -2.85
C THR A 74 11.58 1.09 -2.11
N ARG A 75 12.63 0.28 -2.26
CA ARG A 75 12.78 -1.06 -1.67
C ARG A 75 14.22 -1.29 -1.22
N GLU A 76 14.44 -2.26 -0.33
CA GLU A 76 15.77 -2.71 0.12
C GLU A 76 16.48 -3.57 -0.95
N VAL A 77 16.61 -3.05 -2.17
CA VAL A 77 17.27 -3.72 -3.31
C VAL A 77 18.22 -2.74 -3.97
N GLU A 78 19.38 -3.22 -4.38
CA GLU A 78 20.37 -2.40 -5.10
C GLU A 78 19.74 -1.78 -6.35
N GLY A 79 20.00 -0.49 -6.57
CA GLY A 79 19.44 0.27 -7.70
C GLY A 79 17.99 0.73 -7.51
N SER A 80 17.36 0.43 -6.40
CA SER A 80 15.98 0.89 -6.07
C SER A 80 15.94 2.36 -5.67
N TYR A 81 16.36 3.25 -6.57
CA TYR A 81 16.41 4.68 -6.33
C TYR A 81 15.47 5.44 -7.27
N MET A 82 14.75 6.42 -6.72
CA MET A 82 13.92 7.34 -7.50
C MET A 82 14.33 8.79 -7.20
N PRO A 83 14.63 9.62 -8.21
CA PRO A 83 15.04 11.02 -8.01
C PRO A 83 14.09 11.86 -7.16
N CYS A 84 12.79 11.58 -7.16
CA CYS A 84 11.81 12.32 -6.38
C CYS A 84 12.05 12.25 -4.85
N VAL A 85 12.72 11.20 -4.34
CA VAL A 85 13.03 11.08 -2.90
C VAL A 85 13.99 12.16 -2.40
N ILE A 86 14.75 12.82 -3.30
CA ILE A 86 15.68 13.90 -2.95
C ILE A 86 14.96 15.05 -2.25
N ALA A 87 13.71 15.37 -2.63
CA ALA A 87 12.96 16.44 -1.99
C ALA A 87 12.74 16.17 -0.51
N GLY A 88 12.25 14.97 -0.17
CA GLY A 88 12.06 14.53 1.21
C GLY A 88 13.37 14.44 1.99
N LYS A 89 14.41 13.86 1.38
CA LYS A 89 15.76 13.79 1.96
C LYS A 89 16.29 15.16 2.34
N ALA A 90 16.26 16.12 1.41
CA ALA A 90 16.80 17.47 1.65
C ALA A 90 16.09 18.17 2.83
N VAL A 91 14.76 18.07 2.91
CA VAL A 91 14.00 18.66 4.02
C VAL A 91 14.29 17.91 5.33
N ALA A 92 14.30 16.58 5.32
CA ALA A 92 14.55 15.76 6.52
C ALA A 92 15.93 16.05 7.14
N GLU A 93 16.98 15.96 6.32
CA GLU A 93 18.37 16.18 6.78
C GLU A 93 18.60 17.64 7.24
N SER A 94 18.06 18.63 6.50
CA SER A 94 18.16 20.03 6.91
C SER A 94 17.40 20.30 8.21
N THR A 95 16.21 19.74 8.38
CA THR A 95 15.42 19.90 9.60
C THR A 95 16.13 19.25 10.80
N ALA A 96 16.64 18.03 10.64
CA ALA A 96 17.40 17.34 11.68
C ALA A 96 18.65 18.12 12.11
N ALA A 97 19.40 18.67 11.14
CA ALA A 97 20.58 19.48 11.40
C ALA A 97 20.26 20.76 12.20
N VAL A 98 19.19 21.48 11.83
CA VAL A 98 18.75 22.71 12.52
C VAL A 98 18.26 22.40 13.94
N LEU A 99 17.56 21.28 14.14
CA LEU A 99 17.05 20.87 15.44
C LEU A 99 18.10 20.20 16.33
N GLY A 100 19.25 19.80 15.78
CA GLY A 100 20.28 19.05 16.49
C GLY A 100 19.83 17.64 16.91
N VAL A 101 19.01 16.97 16.08
CA VAL A 101 18.42 15.65 16.35
C VAL A 101 18.90 14.61 15.33
N PRO A 102 18.88 13.31 15.67
CA PRO A 102 19.24 12.27 14.72
C PRO A 102 18.27 12.18 13.53
N VAL A 103 18.79 11.67 12.39
CA VAL A 103 18.00 11.42 11.19
C VAL A 103 18.13 9.94 10.77
N TYR A 104 16.99 9.31 10.46
CA TYR A 104 16.89 7.91 10.05
C TYR A 104 16.37 7.78 8.64
N ARG A 105 16.87 6.78 7.92
CA ARG A 105 16.48 6.49 6.53
C ARG A 105 15.91 5.08 6.42
N PHE A 106 14.83 4.95 5.67
CA PHE A 106 14.13 3.68 5.44
C PHE A 106 13.73 3.57 3.98
N SER A 107 13.33 2.38 3.54
CA SER A 107 12.63 2.23 2.27
C SER A 107 11.17 2.66 2.39
N HIS A 108 10.60 3.11 1.29
CA HIS A 108 9.16 3.37 1.18
C HIS A 108 8.32 2.11 1.47
N GLN A 109 8.79 0.94 1.00
CA GLN A 109 8.15 -0.35 1.27
C GLN A 109 8.11 -0.67 2.77
N ALA A 110 9.21 -0.46 3.51
CA ALA A 110 9.21 -0.63 4.97
C ALA A 110 8.22 0.32 5.65
N GLY A 111 8.10 1.57 5.16
CA GLY A 111 7.07 2.51 5.61
C GLY A 111 5.66 1.95 5.43
N HIS A 112 5.33 1.38 4.27
CA HIS A 112 4.03 0.75 4.04
C HIS A 112 3.78 -0.45 4.96
N LEU A 113 4.77 -1.30 5.18
CA LEU A 113 4.66 -2.43 6.10
C LEU A 113 4.41 -1.97 7.54
N MET A 114 5.16 -0.97 8.02
CA MET A 114 4.95 -0.41 9.35
C MET A 114 3.57 0.24 9.50
N ALA A 115 3.11 1.02 8.52
CA ALA A 115 1.77 1.60 8.54
C ALA A 115 0.68 0.51 8.58
N ALA A 116 0.87 -0.57 7.84
CA ALA A 116 -0.05 -1.71 7.84
C ALA A 116 -0.09 -2.41 9.21
N VAL A 117 1.06 -2.69 9.81
CA VAL A 117 1.17 -3.30 11.15
C VAL A 117 0.54 -2.41 12.21
N LYS A 118 0.84 -1.11 12.22
CA LYS A 118 0.30 -0.16 13.22
C LYS A 118 -1.22 0.02 13.15
N THR A 119 -1.84 -0.30 12.02
CA THR A 119 -3.27 -0.07 11.80
C THR A 119 -4.11 -1.33 11.62
N CYS A 120 -3.51 -2.52 11.62
CA CYS A 120 -4.26 -3.77 11.46
C CYS A 120 -4.98 -4.25 12.73
N GLY A 121 -4.76 -3.58 13.86
CA GLY A 121 -5.35 -3.95 15.17
C GLY A 121 -4.55 -4.98 15.97
N ASN A 122 -3.35 -5.34 15.49
CA ASN A 122 -2.43 -6.22 16.22
C ASN A 122 -0.97 -5.87 15.91
N GLU A 123 -0.40 -4.93 16.67
CA GLU A 123 0.98 -4.46 16.47
C GLU A 123 2.05 -5.52 16.79
N GLU A 124 1.72 -6.57 17.55
CA GLU A 124 2.65 -7.65 17.87
C GLU A 124 3.14 -8.40 16.62
N ILE A 125 2.35 -8.36 15.53
CA ILE A 125 2.74 -8.94 14.24
C ILE A 125 4.09 -8.40 13.75
N GLY A 126 4.34 -7.11 13.93
CA GLY A 126 5.60 -6.47 13.50
C GLY A 126 6.83 -6.86 14.31
N LYS A 127 6.68 -7.60 15.41
CA LYS A 127 7.81 -8.10 16.23
C LYS A 127 8.37 -9.43 15.74
N GLY A 128 7.66 -10.13 14.86
CA GLY A 128 8.06 -11.40 14.26
C GLY A 128 7.94 -11.36 12.74
N GLU A 129 8.22 -12.49 12.09
CA GLU A 129 7.98 -12.65 10.67
C GLU A 129 6.48 -12.68 10.37
N PHE A 130 6.09 -12.11 9.23
CA PHE A 130 4.70 -12.11 8.76
C PHE A 130 4.62 -12.07 7.24
N LEU A 131 3.45 -12.43 6.72
CA LEU A 131 3.11 -12.23 5.32
C LEU A 131 2.36 -10.91 5.17
N ALA A 132 2.68 -10.13 4.15
CA ALA A 132 1.97 -8.91 3.81
C ALA A 132 1.43 -8.97 2.38
N PHE A 133 0.13 -8.79 2.21
CA PHE A 133 -0.48 -8.70 0.89
C PHE A 133 -0.80 -7.26 0.55
N HIS A 134 -0.16 -6.72 -0.46
CA HIS A 134 -0.43 -5.37 -0.96
C HIS A 134 -1.25 -5.42 -2.24
N ALA A 135 -2.50 -4.92 -2.20
CA ALA A 135 -3.38 -4.81 -3.36
C ALA A 135 -3.86 -3.37 -3.58
N SER A 136 -3.39 -2.75 -4.63
CA SER A 136 -3.70 -1.36 -4.99
C SER A 136 -3.96 -1.20 -6.49
N GLY A 137 -4.17 0.04 -6.94
CA GLY A 137 -4.26 0.38 -8.36
C GLY A 137 -3.02 0.02 -9.19
N GLY A 138 -1.83 0.01 -8.58
CA GLY A 138 -0.57 -0.28 -9.27
C GLY A 138 0.07 -1.61 -8.90
N THR A 139 -0.24 -2.15 -7.71
CA THR A 139 0.48 -3.27 -7.13
C THR A 139 -0.45 -4.41 -6.74
N THR A 140 -0.01 -5.65 -6.96
CA THR A 140 -0.62 -6.86 -6.41
C THR A 140 0.52 -7.81 -6.10
N GLU A 141 0.92 -7.85 -4.83
CA GLU A 141 2.08 -8.59 -4.35
C GLU A 141 1.82 -9.22 -2.99
N MET A 142 2.35 -10.42 -2.80
CA MET A 142 2.51 -11.09 -1.52
C MET A 142 3.97 -11.00 -1.12
N LEU A 143 4.23 -10.52 0.07
CA LEU A 143 5.57 -10.34 0.64
C LEU A 143 5.73 -11.26 1.86
N HIS A 144 6.90 -11.83 2.04
CA HIS A 144 7.40 -12.33 3.31
C HIS A 144 8.22 -11.21 3.96
N ALA A 145 7.82 -10.76 5.13
CA ALA A 145 8.46 -9.66 5.86
C ALA A 145 9.01 -10.15 7.20
N ALA A 146 10.21 -9.67 7.54
CA ALA A 146 10.82 -9.92 8.84
C ALA A 146 11.33 -8.62 9.46
N PRO A 147 11.20 -8.41 10.77
CA PRO A 147 11.70 -7.21 11.43
C PRO A 147 13.22 -7.13 11.37
N ASP A 148 13.74 -5.93 11.15
CA ASP A 148 15.16 -5.62 11.17
C ASP A 148 15.42 -4.35 11.99
N GLU A 149 16.42 -4.38 12.84
CA GLU A 149 16.71 -3.27 13.77
C GLU A 149 17.17 -1.98 13.05
N THR A 150 17.72 -2.09 11.85
CA THR A 150 18.34 -0.98 11.11
C THR A 150 17.40 -0.41 10.06
N ILE A 151 16.80 -1.27 9.23
CA ILE A 151 15.98 -0.90 8.08
C ILE A 151 14.48 -1.04 8.34
N GLY A 152 14.09 -1.48 9.54
CA GLY A 152 12.72 -1.70 9.95
C GLY A 152 12.21 -3.09 9.57
N PHE A 153 12.17 -3.40 8.28
CA PHE A 153 11.78 -4.70 7.75
C PHE A 153 12.63 -5.08 6.54
N THR A 154 13.04 -6.34 6.47
CA THR A 154 13.33 -7.01 5.21
C THR A 154 12.02 -7.46 4.57
N ALA A 155 11.95 -7.52 3.23
CA ALA A 155 10.75 -7.96 2.55
C ALA A 155 11.07 -8.61 1.20
N ASP A 156 10.74 -9.89 1.07
CA ASP A 156 10.90 -10.68 -0.15
C ASP A 156 9.56 -10.89 -0.85
N ILE A 157 9.53 -10.75 -2.18
CA ILE A 157 8.33 -11.03 -2.96
C ILE A 157 8.18 -12.55 -3.11
N VAL A 158 7.12 -13.11 -2.53
CA VAL A 158 6.79 -14.55 -2.61
C VAL A 158 5.65 -14.84 -3.60
N GLY A 159 5.02 -13.80 -4.13
CA GLY A 159 4.02 -13.90 -5.18
C GLY A 159 3.62 -12.53 -5.71
N ARG A 160 3.29 -12.44 -7.00
CA ARG A 160 2.82 -11.18 -7.62
C ARG A 160 1.92 -11.43 -8.81
N THR A 161 1.25 -10.39 -9.27
CA THR A 161 0.66 -10.43 -10.62
C THR A 161 1.75 -10.34 -11.69
N LEU A 162 1.54 -11.05 -12.80
CA LEU A 162 2.45 -11.05 -13.95
C LEU A 162 1.95 -10.13 -15.09
N ASP A 163 0.76 -9.54 -14.92
CA ASP A 163 0.17 -8.67 -15.93
C ASP A 163 -0.44 -7.40 -15.29
N ILE A 164 -1.74 -7.31 -15.13
CA ILE A 164 -2.39 -6.16 -14.51
C ILE A 164 -2.59 -6.36 -13.01
N SER A 165 -2.67 -5.25 -12.24
CA SER A 165 -3.00 -5.33 -10.82
C SER A 165 -4.49 -5.63 -10.60
N VAL A 166 -4.84 -6.09 -9.38
CA VAL A 166 -6.24 -6.25 -8.98
C VAL A 166 -7.01 -4.94 -9.07
N GLY A 167 -6.39 -3.83 -8.66
CA GLY A 167 -7.02 -2.52 -8.76
C GLY A 167 -7.29 -2.11 -10.21
N GLN A 168 -6.35 -2.38 -11.12
CA GLN A 168 -6.56 -2.16 -12.56
C GLN A 168 -7.69 -3.02 -13.13
N LEU A 169 -7.80 -4.30 -12.73
CA LEU A 169 -8.91 -5.13 -13.14
C LEU A 169 -10.26 -4.54 -12.72
N VAL A 170 -10.37 -4.13 -11.45
CA VAL A 170 -11.58 -3.51 -10.89
C VAL A 170 -11.94 -2.23 -11.64
N ASP A 171 -10.96 -1.34 -11.84
CA ASP A 171 -11.19 -0.06 -12.51
C ASP A 171 -11.53 -0.22 -13.99
N ARG A 172 -10.84 -1.10 -14.71
CA ARG A 172 -11.10 -1.34 -16.14
C ARG A 172 -12.48 -1.95 -16.38
N VAL A 173 -12.89 -2.93 -15.56
CA VAL A 173 -14.25 -3.48 -15.63
C VAL A 173 -15.28 -2.43 -15.25
N GLY A 174 -15.00 -1.60 -14.23
CA GLY A 174 -15.88 -0.49 -13.86
C GLY A 174 -16.08 0.52 -14.98
N VAL A 175 -15.02 0.97 -15.63
CA VAL A 175 -15.09 1.88 -16.78
C VAL A 175 -15.83 1.24 -17.95
N MET A 176 -15.62 -0.06 -18.22
CA MET A 176 -16.34 -0.83 -19.22
C MET A 176 -17.86 -0.85 -18.97
N LEU A 177 -18.28 -0.84 -17.71
CA LEU A 177 -19.69 -0.76 -17.28
C LEU A 177 -20.21 0.69 -17.19
N GLY A 178 -19.42 1.70 -17.61
CA GLY A 178 -19.83 3.11 -17.64
C GLY A 178 -19.61 3.85 -16.32
N LEU A 179 -18.86 3.28 -15.35
CA LEU A 179 -18.54 3.95 -14.08
C LEU A 179 -17.41 4.96 -14.24
N THR A 180 -17.39 5.96 -13.36
CA THR A 180 -16.30 6.96 -13.31
C THR A 180 -15.13 6.45 -12.46
N PHE A 181 -13.92 6.58 -12.97
CA PHE A 181 -12.69 6.26 -12.24
C PHE A 181 -12.50 7.20 -11.02
N PRO A 182 -12.06 6.66 -9.87
CA PRO A 182 -11.81 5.26 -9.54
C PRO A 182 -13.11 4.49 -9.26
N CYS A 183 -13.23 3.28 -9.84
CA CYS A 183 -14.50 2.55 -9.91
C CYS A 183 -14.80 1.65 -8.71
N GLY A 184 -13.82 1.38 -7.82
CA GLY A 184 -13.90 0.31 -6.82
C GLY A 184 -15.15 0.32 -5.96
N GLY A 185 -15.53 1.47 -5.40
CA GLY A 185 -16.71 1.59 -4.54
C GLY A 185 -18.05 1.40 -5.28
N GLU A 186 -18.20 1.97 -6.48
CA GLU A 186 -19.42 1.82 -7.26
C GLU A 186 -19.54 0.42 -7.85
N LEU A 187 -18.43 -0.18 -8.30
CA LEU A 187 -18.39 -1.56 -8.78
C LEU A 187 -18.79 -2.54 -7.65
N GLU A 188 -18.35 -2.30 -6.42
CA GLU A 188 -18.77 -3.09 -5.26
C GLU A 188 -20.27 -3.00 -5.00
N LYS A 189 -20.85 -1.79 -5.02
CA LYS A 189 -22.30 -1.60 -4.88
C LYS A 189 -23.10 -2.35 -5.95
N MET A 190 -22.62 -2.37 -7.19
CA MET A 190 -23.23 -3.17 -8.26
C MET A 190 -23.11 -4.66 -7.96
N ALA A 191 -21.92 -5.13 -7.59
CA ALA A 191 -21.67 -6.52 -7.27
C ALA A 191 -22.49 -7.05 -6.09
N MET A 192 -22.83 -6.21 -5.12
CA MET A 192 -23.70 -6.58 -3.99
C MET A 192 -25.13 -6.88 -4.41
N ARG A 193 -25.61 -6.39 -5.56
CA ARG A 193 -26.94 -6.67 -6.10
C ARG A 193 -27.01 -8.00 -6.88
N SER A 194 -25.86 -8.57 -7.23
CA SER A 194 -25.77 -9.85 -7.94
C SER A 194 -25.86 -11.04 -6.98
N THR A 195 -26.46 -12.11 -7.43
CA THR A 195 -26.52 -13.41 -6.72
C THR A 195 -25.45 -14.39 -7.18
N LEU A 196 -24.55 -14.00 -8.08
CA LEU A 196 -23.45 -14.84 -8.58
C LEU A 196 -22.55 -15.28 -7.41
N LYS A 197 -22.38 -16.60 -7.24
CA LYS A 197 -21.62 -17.17 -6.12
C LYS A 197 -20.18 -17.53 -6.48
N LYS A 198 -19.90 -17.79 -7.76
CA LYS A 198 -18.57 -18.22 -8.24
C LYS A 198 -18.26 -17.53 -9.57
N PRO A 199 -17.00 -17.11 -9.79
CA PRO A 199 -16.62 -16.64 -11.12
C PRO A 199 -16.66 -17.81 -12.10
N PRO A 200 -17.23 -17.66 -13.31
CA PRO A 200 -17.28 -18.69 -14.33
C PRO A 200 -15.93 -18.88 -15.06
N MET A 201 -14.85 -18.66 -14.37
CA MET A 201 -13.49 -18.73 -14.91
C MET A 201 -12.56 -19.42 -13.92
N LYS A 202 -11.65 -20.28 -14.45
CA LYS A 202 -10.59 -20.89 -13.63
C LYS A 202 -9.48 -19.89 -13.33
N LEU A 203 -8.89 -20.03 -12.15
CA LEU A 203 -7.68 -19.31 -11.80
C LEU A 203 -6.47 -19.89 -12.51
N SER A 204 -5.50 -19.03 -12.78
CA SER A 204 -4.17 -19.43 -13.27
C SER A 204 -3.14 -18.93 -12.25
N LEU A 205 -2.71 -19.82 -11.39
CA LEU A 205 -1.63 -19.57 -10.43
C LEU A 205 -0.40 -20.41 -10.84
N LYS A 206 0.77 -19.78 -10.89
CA LYS A 206 2.03 -20.46 -11.15
C LYS A 206 3.08 -19.92 -10.19
N GLU A 207 3.62 -20.79 -9.33
CA GLU A 207 4.68 -20.43 -8.37
C GLU A 207 4.30 -19.20 -7.52
N GLY A 208 3.08 -19.18 -6.98
CA GLY A 208 2.56 -18.03 -6.21
C GLY A 208 2.14 -16.81 -7.03
N ASN A 209 2.37 -16.79 -8.35
CA ASN A 209 2.06 -15.66 -9.22
C ASN A 209 0.74 -15.86 -9.96
N CYS A 210 -0.01 -14.77 -10.17
CA CYS A 210 -1.29 -14.80 -10.87
C CYS A 210 -1.29 -13.96 -12.16
N ASN A 211 -2.28 -14.23 -13.02
CA ASN A 211 -2.60 -13.40 -14.18
C ASN A 211 -4.07 -12.97 -14.09
N LEU A 212 -4.33 -11.69 -14.27
CA LEU A 212 -5.64 -11.09 -14.07
C LEU A 212 -6.27 -10.54 -15.36
N SER A 213 -5.49 -10.24 -16.39
CA SER A 213 -5.98 -9.67 -17.67
C SER A 213 -7.00 -10.56 -18.39
N GLY A 214 -6.92 -11.89 -18.20
CA GLY A 214 -7.92 -12.81 -18.73
C GLY A 214 -9.33 -12.53 -18.23
N ALA A 215 -9.50 -12.02 -17.00
CA ALA A 215 -10.81 -11.67 -16.47
C ALA A 215 -11.37 -10.39 -17.10
N GLU A 216 -10.55 -9.43 -17.50
CA GLU A 216 -10.98 -8.27 -18.28
C GLU A 216 -11.61 -8.72 -19.62
N ASN A 217 -10.93 -9.62 -20.33
CA ASN A 217 -11.44 -10.19 -21.58
C ASN A 217 -12.74 -11.00 -21.37
N ALA A 218 -12.85 -11.72 -20.24
CA ALA A 218 -14.08 -12.44 -19.90
C ALA A 218 -15.23 -11.48 -19.60
N ALA A 219 -15.00 -10.39 -18.86
CA ALA A 219 -15.99 -9.35 -18.61
C ALA A 219 -16.48 -8.68 -19.90
N GLN A 220 -15.57 -8.40 -20.85
CA GLN A 220 -15.94 -7.90 -22.18
C GLN A 220 -16.89 -8.85 -22.93
N LYS A 221 -16.60 -10.16 -22.90
CA LYS A 221 -17.46 -11.17 -23.53
C LYS A 221 -18.82 -11.27 -22.84
N MET A 222 -18.88 -11.15 -21.52
CA MET A 222 -20.13 -11.11 -20.76
C MET A 222 -20.96 -9.89 -21.17
N LEU A 223 -20.35 -8.71 -21.24
CA LEU A 223 -21.03 -7.49 -21.68
C LEU A 223 -21.55 -7.60 -23.12
N ALA A 224 -20.75 -8.15 -24.04
CA ALA A 224 -21.15 -8.36 -25.44
C ALA A 224 -22.30 -9.35 -25.60
N ARG A 225 -22.49 -10.28 -24.66
CA ARG A 225 -23.64 -11.20 -24.64
C ARG A 225 -24.90 -10.57 -24.05
N GLY A 226 -24.78 -9.38 -23.44
CA GLY A 226 -25.89 -8.74 -22.73
C GLY A 226 -26.14 -9.29 -21.34
N ASP A 227 -25.11 -9.86 -20.68
CA ASP A 227 -25.21 -10.32 -19.29
C ASP A 227 -25.48 -9.12 -18.35
N ASP A 228 -26.13 -9.37 -17.20
CA ASP A 228 -26.44 -8.32 -16.23
C ASP A 228 -25.16 -7.61 -15.76
N PRO A 229 -25.08 -6.26 -15.84
CA PRO A 229 -23.94 -5.50 -15.36
C PRO A 229 -23.57 -5.78 -13.89
N CYS A 230 -24.54 -6.10 -13.04
CA CYS A 230 -24.26 -6.49 -11.65
C CYS A 230 -23.55 -7.84 -11.56
N ASP A 231 -23.85 -8.79 -12.44
CA ASP A 231 -23.17 -10.08 -12.50
C ASP A 231 -21.74 -9.93 -13.03
N ILE A 232 -21.52 -9.03 -14.00
CA ILE A 232 -20.18 -8.71 -14.51
C ILE A 232 -19.34 -8.06 -13.40
N ALA A 233 -19.89 -7.09 -12.67
CA ALA A 233 -19.24 -6.48 -11.53
C ALA A 233 -18.88 -7.52 -10.45
N ARG A 234 -19.82 -8.38 -10.12
CA ARG A 234 -19.63 -9.46 -9.14
C ARG A 234 -18.56 -10.44 -9.58
N PHE A 235 -18.58 -10.82 -10.86
CA PHE A 235 -17.56 -11.68 -11.46
C PHE A 235 -16.15 -11.12 -11.25
N ALA A 236 -15.91 -9.84 -11.58
CA ALA A 236 -14.60 -9.21 -11.46
C ALA A 236 -14.11 -9.23 -9.99
N ILE A 237 -14.97 -8.85 -9.04
CA ILE A 237 -14.63 -8.84 -7.61
C ILE A 237 -14.38 -10.26 -7.07
N LEU A 238 -15.22 -11.24 -7.42
CA LEU A 238 -15.01 -12.62 -7.00
C LEU A 238 -13.74 -13.23 -7.61
N PHE A 239 -13.41 -12.89 -8.85
CA PHE A 239 -12.19 -13.36 -9.50
C PHE A 239 -10.95 -12.75 -8.81
N ALA A 240 -10.99 -11.45 -8.50
CA ALA A 240 -9.96 -10.77 -7.73
C ALA A 240 -9.76 -11.43 -6.35
N ALA A 241 -10.85 -11.60 -5.59
CA ALA A 241 -10.81 -12.21 -4.25
C ALA A 241 -10.20 -13.60 -4.27
N LYS A 242 -10.58 -14.43 -5.26
CA LYS A 242 -10.05 -15.79 -5.38
C LYS A 242 -8.58 -15.86 -5.78
N ASN A 243 -8.09 -14.92 -6.60
CA ASN A 243 -6.66 -14.84 -6.89
C ASN A 243 -5.87 -14.43 -5.65
N ILE A 244 -6.34 -13.42 -4.90
CA ILE A 244 -5.72 -13.02 -3.63
C ILE A 244 -5.69 -14.20 -2.65
N LEU A 245 -6.81 -14.92 -2.51
CA LEU A 245 -6.89 -16.11 -1.66
C LEU A 245 -5.88 -17.17 -2.09
N ALA A 246 -5.87 -17.54 -3.37
CA ALA A 246 -4.98 -18.57 -3.89
C ALA A 246 -3.48 -18.21 -3.74
N MET A 247 -3.13 -16.93 -3.95
CA MET A 247 -1.76 -16.46 -3.67
C MET A 247 -1.41 -16.55 -2.18
N SER A 248 -2.38 -16.26 -1.31
CA SER A 248 -2.20 -16.36 0.16
C SER A 248 -2.05 -17.82 0.61
N GLU A 249 -2.84 -18.73 0.04
CA GLU A 249 -2.74 -20.18 0.29
C GLU A 249 -1.37 -20.71 -0.16
N ALA A 250 -0.92 -20.33 -1.37
CA ALA A 250 0.41 -20.72 -1.88
C ALA A 250 1.55 -20.20 -1.01
N ALA A 251 1.47 -18.96 -0.52
CA ALA A 251 2.48 -18.43 0.41
C ALA A 251 2.48 -19.23 1.74
N ARG A 252 1.33 -19.67 2.23
CA ARG A 252 1.22 -20.52 3.43
C ARG A 252 1.73 -21.94 3.26
N GLU A 253 1.87 -22.44 2.06
CA GLU A 253 2.56 -23.73 1.85
C GLU A 253 4.04 -23.66 2.31
N THR A 254 4.65 -22.49 2.15
CA THR A 254 6.03 -22.24 2.61
C THR A 254 6.09 -21.67 4.03
N TYR A 255 5.10 -20.87 4.43
CA TYR A 255 5.04 -20.16 5.71
C TYR A 255 3.71 -20.44 6.43
N PRO A 256 3.46 -21.66 6.94
CA PRO A 256 2.13 -22.13 7.37
C PRO A 256 1.56 -21.35 8.56
N ASP A 257 2.39 -20.91 9.50
CA ASP A 257 1.96 -20.33 10.77
C ASP A 257 2.00 -18.79 10.80
N LEU A 258 2.56 -18.16 9.78
CA LEU A 258 2.72 -16.71 9.78
C LEU A 258 1.37 -15.99 9.63
N PRO A 259 1.15 -14.89 10.38
CA PRO A 259 -0.01 -14.03 10.18
C PRO A 259 0.06 -13.36 8.81
N ILE A 260 -1.10 -13.07 8.21
CA ILE A 260 -1.18 -12.31 6.95
C ILE A 260 -1.79 -10.95 7.23
N VAL A 261 -1.08 -9.87 6.89
CA VAL A 261 -1.59 -8.50 6.92
C VAL A 261 -1.94 -8.07 5.51
N TYR A 262 -3.22 -7.77 5.26
CA TYR A 262 -3.72 -7.27 3.99
C TYR A 262 -3.75 -5.74 4.00
N ALA A 263 -3.13 -5.11 3.00
CA ALA A 263 -3.06 -3.67 2.83
C ALA A 263 -3.37 -3.25 1.38
N GLY A 264 -3.61 -1.98 1.16
CA GLY A 264 -3.91 -1.40 -0.13
C GLY A 264 -5.39 -1.05 -0.33
N GLY A 265 -5.65 -0.13 -1.26
CA GLY A 265 -6.98 0.42 -1.48
C GLY A 265 -8.04 -0.61 -1.91
N VAL A 266 -7.63 -1.71 -2.54
CA VAL A 266 -8.50 -2.83 -2.91
C VAL A 266 -9.08 -3.51 -1.67
N MET A 267 -8.36 -3.50 -0.55
CA MET A 267 -8.82 -4.10 0.71
C MET A 267 -9.96 -3.32 1.39
N ARG A 268 -10.41 -2.18 0.83
CA ARG A 268 -11.69 -1.55 1.22
C ARG A 268 -12.91 -2.41 0.86
N ASN A 269 -12.79 -3.24 -0.16
CA ASN A 269 -13.89 -4.05 -0.66
C ASN A 269 -14.34 -5.09 0.36
N ALA A 270 -15.58 -4.97 0.85
CA ALA A 270 -16.13 -5.82 1.89
C ALA A 270 -16.32 -7.28 1.42
N ILE A 271 -16.58 -7.49 0.12
CA ILE A 271 -16.75 -8.83 -0.47
C ILE A 271 -15.40 -9.57 -0.43
N ILE A 272 -14.32 -8.89 -0.80
CA ILE A 272 -12.96 -9.46 -0.76
C ILE A 272 -12.57 -9.77 0.69
N LYS A 273 -12.75 -8.82 1.61
CA LYS A 273 -12.46 -9.02 3.05
C LYS A 273 -13.20 -10.21 3.63
N ASP A 274 -14.50 -10.31 3.37
CA ASP A 274 -15.34 -11.39 3.90
C ASP A 274 -14.86 -12.77 3.41
N ILE A 275 -14.51 -12.89 2.13
CA ILE A 275 -13.99 -14.13 1.55
C ILE A 275 -12.67 -14.51 2.22
N LEU A 276 -11.72 -13.59 2.35
CA LEU A 276 -10.42 -13.86 2.95
C LEU A 276 -10.53 -14.23 4.43
N ALA A 277 -11.31 -13.45 5.20
CA ALA A 277 -11.51 -13.68 6.63
C ALA A 277 -12.21 -15.01 6.95
N LYS A 278 -13.11 -15.49 6.05
CA LYS A 278 -13.77 -16.78 6.20
C LYS A 278 -12.94 -17.97 5.74
N SER A 279 -11.99 -17.75 4.84
CA SER A 279 -11.23 -18.84 4.21
C SER A 279 -9.90 -19.10 4.91
N LEU A 280 -9.30 -18.11 5.54
CA LEU A 280 -7.96 -18.19 6.12
C LEU A 280 -7.98 -17.80 7.60
N PRO A 281 -7.34 -18.57 8.48
CA PRO A 281 -7.10 -18.16 9.87
C PRO A 281 -5.99 -17.11 9.95
N ASN A 282 -5.88 -16.42 11.06
CA ASN A 282 -4.80 -15.48 11.39
C ASN A 282 -4.56 -14.43 10.29
N VAL A 283 -5.63 -13.76 9.85
CA VAL A 283 -5.59 -12.70 8.84
C VAL A 283 -6.02 -11.36 9.45
N TRP A 284 -5.34 -10.30 9.04
CA TRP A 284 -5.49 -8.97 9.57
C TRP A 284 -5.59 -7.96 8.42
N PHE A 285 -6.34 -6.88 8.60
CA PHE A 285 -6.56 -5.88 7.55
C PHE A 285 -6.12 -4.51 8.06
N ALA A 286 -5.16 -3.93 7.38
CA ALA A 286 -4.71 -2.56 7.66
C ALA A 286 -5.82 -1.54 7.41
N ASP A 287 -5.72 -0.40 8.10
CA ASP A 287 -6.58 0.74 7.80
C ASP A 287 -6.31 1.22 6.37
N THR A 288 -7.39 1.34 5.63
CA THR A 288 -7.34 1.72 4.23
C THR A 288 -7.05 3.22 4.02
N GLU A 289 -7.15 4.06 5.03
CA GLU A 289 -6.74 5.46 4.95
C GLU A 289 -5.22 5.60 4.80
N LEU A 290 -4.45 4.68 5.40
CA LEU A 290 -2.99 4.62 5.26
C LEU A 290 -2.50 3.70 4.13
N SER A 291 -3.42 3.15 3.33
CA SER A 291 -3.07 2.27 2.19
C SER A 291 -2.50 2.99 0.98
N SER A 292 -2.65 4.31 0.88
CA SER A 292 -1.96 5.15 -0.10
C SER A 292 -0.65 5.67 0.49
N ASP A 293 0.25 6.12 -0.40
CA ASP A 293 1.54 6.69 0.01
C ASP A 293 1.37 7.70 1.16
N ASN A 294 2.10 7.47 2.24
CA ASN A 294 2.06 8.27 3.45
C ASN A 294 3.37 8.18 4.23
N ALA A 295 3.65 9.18 5.05
CA ALA A 295 4.84 9.23 5.90
C ALA A 295 4.62 8.62 7.31
N VAL A 296 3.43 8.11 7.62
CA VAL A 296 3.11 7.62 8.98
C VAL A 296 3.97 6.42 9.34
N GLY A 297 4.06 5.44 8.45
CA GLY A 297 4.92 4.27 8.69
C GLY A 297 6.40 4.66 8.81
N THR A 298 6.88 5.60 8.00
CA THR A 298 8.24 6.12 8.09
C THR A 298 8.49 6.82 9.44
N ALA A 299 7.52 7.57 9.96
CA ALA A 299 7.60 8.19 11.27
C ALA A 299 7.66 7.15 12.41
N TYR A 300 6.84 6.10 12.33
CA TYR A 300 6.86 5.00 13.31
C TYR A 300 8.15 4.18 13.24
N LEU A 301 8.69 3.90 12.05
CA LEU A 301 10.00 3.26 11.92
C LEU A 301 11.09 4.09 12.61
N GLY A 302 11.08 5.39 12.40
CA GLY A 302 11.98 6.31 13.08
C GLY A 302 11.79 6.30 14.61
N LEU A 303 10.54 6.24 15.09
CA LEU A 303 10.23 6.18 16.53
C LEU A 303 10.75 4.88 17.16
N GLU A 304 10.52 3.73 16.54
CA GLU A 304 11.01 2.44 17.03
C GLU A 304 12.55 2.38 17.02
N ARG A 305 13.19 2.95 15.99
CA ARG A 305 14.65 3.02 15.90
C ARG A 305 15.23 3.96 16.97
N HIS A 306 14.64 5.13 17.14
CA HIS A 306 15.12 6.13 18.11
C HIS A 306 15.00 5.62 19.54
N LYS A 307 13.89 4.96 19.90
CA LYS A 307 13.73 4.33 21.22
C LYS A 307 14.86 3.36 21.53
N ARG A 308 15.13 2.44 20.61
CA ARG A 308 16.21 1.45 20.78
C ARG A 308 17.59 2.07 20.95
N GLU A 309 17.85 3.21 20.30
CA GLU A 309 19.15 3.90 20.42
C GLU A 309 19.31 4.68 21.74
N VAL A 310 18.21 5.18 22.30
CA VAL A 310 18.21 5.89 23.58
C VAL A 310 18.24 4.92 24.78
N GLU A 311 17.72 3.68 24.60
CA GLU A 311 17.70 2.65 25.63
C GLU A 311 19.04 1.87 25.74
N LYS A 312 19.93 1.99 24.73
CA LYS A 312 21.30 1.42 24.73
C LYS A 312 22.28 2.36 25.43
#